data_c8a7d03a949abe94b10e8f536fbe5f4b
#
_entry.id   c8a7d03a949abe94b10e8f536fbe5f4b
#
_cell.length_a   1.000
_cell.length_b   1.000
_cell.length_c   1.000
_cell.angle_alpha   90.00
_cell.angle_beta   90.00
_cell.angle_gamma   90.00
#
_symmetry.space_group_name_H-M   'P 1'
#
loop_
_entity.id
_entity.type
_entity.pdbx_description
1 polymer ?
#
loop_
_entity_poly.entity_id
_entity_poly.type
_entity_poly.pdbx_seq_one_letter_code
_entity_poly.pdbx_strand_id
1 'polypeptide(L)'
;MSSSKKPKKGPSKVTFAKGALRRASLMWKPISECRRLARRERGLYECAMCHELFKAKEVQVDHIHPVIDIMKGWQSWDSYIDRLFCDIEGLACLCKTCHESKTASEVQMRKYARAKRKEEANEDLDEE
;
A
#
# COMPACT_ATOMS: atom_id res chain seq x y z
N MET A 1 6.54 -41.32 -15.67
CA MET A 1 6.67 -40.18 -16.60
C MET A 1 6.86 -38.91 -15.83
N SER A 2 8.03 -38.33 -15.97
CA SER A 2 8.31 -37.06 -15.38
C SER A 2 7.49 -35.98 -16.10
N SER A 3 6.51 -35.41 -15.43
CA SER A 3 5.85 -34.22 -15.93
C SER A 3 6.89 -33.11 -15.96
N SER A 4 7.31 -32.71 -17.14
CA SER A 4 8.19 -31.57 -17.32
C SER A 4 7.44 -30.27 -17.05
N LYS A 5 7.12 -30.01 -15.81
CA LYS A 5 6.65 -28.69 -15.43
C LYS A 5 7.87 -27.77 -15.40
N LYS A 6 7.91 -26.81 -16.34
CA LYS A 6 8.89 -25.74 -16.29
C LYS A 6 8.81 -25.05 -14.92
N PRO A 7 9.94 -24.79 -14.25
CA PRO A 7 9.90 -24.05 -13.01
C PRO A 7 9.24 -22.70 -13.27
N LYS A 8 8.33 -22.31 -12.37
CA LYS A 8 7.70 -20.99 -12.43
C LYS A 8 8.79 -19.94 -12.30
N LYS A 9 8.82 -18.98 -13.21
CA LYS A 9 9.73 -17.85 -13.08
C LYS A 9 9.41 -17.09 -11.80
N GLY A 10 10.42 -16.78 -11.02
CA GLY A 10 10.31 -15.92 -9.89
C GLY A 10 9.94 -14.48 -10.31
N PRO A 11 9.68 -13.59 -9.33
CA PRO A 11 9.35 -12.21 -9.63
C PRO A 11 10.50 -11.49 -10.35
N SER A 12 10.17 -10.44 -11.10
CA SER A 12 11.18 -9.59 -11.73
C SER A 12 12.06 -8.93 -10.64
N LYS A 13 13.23 -8.44 -11.05
CA LYS A 13 14.15 -7.72 -10.13
C LYS A 13 13.45 -6.56 -9.45
N VAL A 14 12.63 -5.81 -10.18
CA VAL A 14 11.88 -4.66 -9.67
C VAL A 14 10.86 -5.10 -8.62
N THR A 15 10.07 -6.13 -8.93
CA THR A 15 9.08 -6.69 -7.99
C THR A 15 9.76 -7.22 -6.74
N PHE A 16 10.88 -7.92 -6.89
CA PHE A 16 11.65 -8.43 -5.77
C PHE A 16 12.16 -7.31 -4.88
N ALA A 17 12.73 -6.26 -5.47
CA ALA A 17 13.26 -5.10 -4.74
C ALA A 17 12.15 -4.34 -4.01
N LYS A 18 10.99 -4.14 -4.65
CA LYS A 18 9.81 -3.54 -4.01
C LYS A 18 9.39 -4.33 -2.77
N GLY A 19 9.34 -5.64 -2.88
CA GLY A 19 8.98 -6.51 -1.76
C GLY A 19 9.98 -6.43 -0.61
N ALA A 20 11.28 -6.39 -0.93
CA ALA A 20 12.33 -6.26 0.07
C ALA A 20 12.22 -4.92 0.82
N LEU A 21 12.00 -3.83 0.09
CA LEU A 21 11.82 -2.51 0.67
C LEU A 21 10.55 -2.45 1.55
N ARG A 22 9.47 -3.08 1.11
CA ARG A 22 8.24 -3.14 1.93
C ARG A 22 8.46 -3.88 3.24
N ARG A 23 9.18 -4.99 3.21
CA ARG A 23 9.53 -5.71 4.44
C ARG A 23 10.41 -4.86 5.36
N ALA A 24 11.40 -4.17 4.79
CA ALA A 24 12.27 -3.28 5.55
C ALA A 24 11.49 -2.12 6.17
N SER A 25 10.47 -1.62 5.48
CA SER A 25 9.67 -0.49 5.95
C SER A 25 8.88 -0.80 7.23
N LEU A 26 8.62 -2.07 7.51
CA LEU A 26 7.95 -2.45 8.76
C LEU A 26 8.79 -2.09 10.00
N MET A 27 10.08 -1.91 9.83
CA MET A 27 11.01 -1.50 10.89
C MET A 27 11.25 0.01 10.92
N TRP A 28 10.61 0.75 10.03
CA TRP A 28 10.71 2.21 9.97
C TRP A 28 10.12 2.84 11.22
N LYS A 29 10.91 3.67 11.90
CA LYS A 29 10.55 4.21 13.21
C LYS A 29 9.18 4.91 13.27
N PRO A 30 8.81 5.77 12.31
CA PRO A 30 7.48 6.40 12.34
C PRO A 30 6.31 5.43 12.38
N ILE A 31 6.47 4.21 11.85
CA ILE A 31 5.41 3.18 11.91
C ILE A 31 5.15 2.76 13.36
N SER A 32 6.20 2.43 14.10
CA SER A 32 6.05 2.06 15.51
C SER A 32 5.58 3.23 16.36
N GLU A 33 6.01 4.44 16.03
CA GLU A 33 5.55 5.67 16.70
C GLU A 33 4.07 5.94 16.44
N CYS A 34 3.60 5.79 15.21
CA CYS A 34 2.20 5.93 14.85
C CYS A 34 1.33 4.98 15.67
N ARG A 35 1.77 3.73 15.78
CA ARG A 35 1.08 2.71 16.57
C ARG A 35 1.06 3.10 18.05
N ARG A 36 2.19 3.54 18.59
CA ARG A 36 2.30 3.97 19.98
C ARG A 36 1.35 5.14 20.28
N LEU A 37 1.29 6.12 19.39
CA LEU A 37 0.41 7.29 19.56
C LEU A 37 -1.07 6.96 19.47
N ALA A 38 -1.43 5.86 18.79
CA ALA A 38 -2.82 5.39 18.71
C ALA A 38 -3.25 4.65 19.97
N ARG A 39 -2.30 4.29 20.83
CA ARG A 39 -2.59 3.53 22.06
C ARG A 39 -3.41 4.37 23.05
N ARG A 40 -4.46 3.77 23.55
CA ARG A 40 -5.30 4.30 24.61
C ARG A 40 -5.17 3.40 25.83
N GLU A 41 -6.09 3.51 26.77
CA GLU A 41 -6.03 2.75 28.02
C GLU A 41 -5.95 1.24 27.82
N ARG A 42 -5.18 0.55 28.70
CA ARG A 42 -5.12 -0.91 28.81
C ARG A 42 -4.72 -1.65 27.53
N GLY A 43 -3.84 -1.05 26.74
CA GLY A 43 -3.36 -1.72 25.53
C GLY A 43 -4.36 -1.77 24.39
N LEU A 44 -5.34 -0.87 24.41
CA LEU A 44 -6.27 -0.71 23.31
C LEU A 44 -5.78 0.42 22.39
N TYR A 45 -6.06 0.27 21.11
CA TYR A 45 -5.61 1.21 20.06
C TYR A 45 -6.84 1.79 19.35
N GLU A 46 -6.83 3.09 19.14
CA GLU A 46 -7.91 3.77 18.45
C GLU A 46 -7.69 3.76 16.95
N CYS A 47 -8.70 3.30 16.19
CA CYS A 47 -8.69 3.40 14.74
C CYS A 47 -8.86 4.85 14.31
N ALA A 48 -7.98 5.33 13.42
CA ALA A 48 -8.03 6.72 12.95
C ALA A 48 -9.26 7.02 12.09
N MET A 49 -9.93 6.00 11.55
CA MET A 49 -11.12 6.19 10.71
C MET A 49 -12.43 6.07 11.49
N CYS A 50 -12.65 4.95 12.17
CA CYS A 50 -13.90 4.72 12.89
C CYS A 50 -13.86 5.16 14.36
N HIS A 51 -12.67 5.45 14.89
CA HIS A 51 -12.44 5.91 16.26
C HIS A 51 -12.84 4.90 17.35
N GLU A 52 -13.08 3.66 16.99
CA GLU A 52 -13.32 2.59 17.96
C GLU A 52 -11.99 2.04 18.47
N LEU A 53 -12.03 1.35 19.62
CA LEU A 53 -10.85 0.79 20.28
C LEU A 53 -10.71 -0.69 19.96
N PHE A 54 -9.48 -1.12 19.71
CA PHE A 54 -9.15 -2.49 19.31
C PHE A 54 -7.88 -2.97 20.01
N LYS A 55 -7.74 -4.28 20.12
CA LYS A 55 -6.51 -4.90 20.60
C LYS A 55 -5.38 -4.72 19.58
N ALA A 56 -4.15 -4.83 20.06
CA ALA A 56 -2.95 -4.63 19.21
C ALA A 56 -2.96 -5.48 17.94
N LYS A 57 -3.42 -6.71 18.00
CA LYS A 57 -3.46 -7.64 16.86
C LYS A 57 -4.56 -7.31 15.84
N GLU A 58 -5.50 -6.44 16.20
CA GLU A 58 -6.63 -6.08 15.37
C GLU A 58 -6.42 -4.77 14.61
N VAL A 59 -5.29 -4.13 14.81
CA VAL A 59 -4.95 -2.86 14.14
C VAL A 59 -3.63 -3.00 13.39
N GLN A 60 -3.47 -2.16 12.39
CA GLN A 60 -2.23 -2.06 11.63
C GLN A 60 -2.00 -0.63 11.18
N VAL A 61 -0.74 -0.27 11.01
CA VAL A 61 -0.37 1.05 10.51
C VAL A 61 -0.39 0.98 8.98
N ASP A 62 -1.06 1.93 8.37
CA ASP A 62 -1.20 2.03 6.93
C ASP A 62 -0.75 3.39 6.43
N HIS A 63 -0.32 3.45 5.18
CA HIS A 63 0.00 4.71 4.51
C HIS A 63 -1.30 5.41 4.13
N ILE A 64 -1.47 6.66 4.55
CA ILE A 64 -2.66 7.47 4.20
C ILE A 64 -2.73 7.63 2.68
N HIS A 65 -1.59 7.93 2.07
CA HIS A 65 -1.47 7.99 0.62
C HIS A 65 -0.80 6.73 0.10
N PRO A 66 -1.33 6.09 -0.95
CA PRO A 66 -0.73 4.89 -1.51
C PRO A 66 0.75 5.10 -1.85
N VAL A 67 1.57 4.07 -1.61
CA VAL A 67 3.01 4.12 -1.89
C VAL A 67 3.28 4.32 -3.37
N ILE A 68 2.41 3.76 -4.22
CA ILE A 68 2.41 4.02 -5.66
C ILE A 68 1.15 4.83 -5.95
N ASP A 69 1.32 6.00 -6.61
CA ASP A 69 0.21 6.88 -6.95
C ASP A 69 -0.84 6.11 -7.77
N ILE A 70 -2.10 6.18 -7.36
CA ILE A 70 -3.19 5.44 -8.00
C ILE A 70 -3.41 5.91 -9.43
N MET A 71 -3.39 7.22 -9.65
CA MET A 71 -3.68 7.80 -10.98
C MET A 71 -2.48 7.74 -11.91
N LYS A 72 -1.29 8.02 -11.41
CA LYS A 72 -0.06 8.07 -12.21
C LYS A 72 0.65 6.74 -12.34
N GLY A 73 0.42 5.81 -11.41
CA GLY A 73 1.13 4.54 -11.37
C GLY A 73 2.57 4.69 -10.91
N TRP A 74 3.40 3.75 -11.29
CA TRP A 74 4.83 3.78 -10.95
C TRP A 74 5.52 4.99 -11.60
N GLN A 75 6.28 5.74 -10.81
CA GLN A 75 6.99 6.93 -11.29
C GLN A 75 8.51 6.75 -11.23
N SER A 76 9.05 6.49 -10.05
CA SER A 76 10.49 6.35 -9.84
C SER A 76 10.78 5.67 -8.51
N TRP A 77 12.01 5.17 -8.35
CA TRP A 77 12.48 4.64 -7.08
C TRP A 77 12.50 5.71 -5.99
N ASP A 78 12.91 6.92 -6.32
CA ASP A 78 12.93 8.02 -5.35
C ASP A 78 11.53 8.31 -4.82
N SER A 79 10.53 8.40 -5.69
CA SER A 79 9.14 8.59 -5.30
C SER A 79 8.64 7.42 -4.43
N TYR A 80 8.95 6.20 -4.82
CA TYR A 80 8.56 5.00 -4.06
C TYR A 80 9.16 5.01 -2.65
N ILE A 81 10.43 5.31 -2.53
CA ILE A 81 11.13 5.37 -1.24
C ILE A 81 10.56 6.47 -0.36
N ASP A 82 10.35 7.67 -0.92
CA ASP A 82 9.79 8.80 -0.17
C ASP A 82 8.39 8.49 0.37
N ARG A 83 7.57 7.81 -0.42
CA ARG A 83 6.21 7.46 -0.01
C ARG A 83 6.18 6.28 0.95
N LEU A 84 7.06 5.31 0.78
CA LEU A 84 7.14 4.13 1.63
C LEU A 84 7.70 4.47 3.02
N PHE A 85 8.80 5.26 3.05
CA PHE A 85 9.45 5.71 4.28
C PHE A 85 9.04 7.15 4.60
N CYS A 86 7.74 7.35 4.74
CA CYS A 86 7.18 8.67 5.00
C CYS A 86 7.24 9.06 6.47
N ASP A 87 7.00 10.33 6.74
CA ASP A 87 6.88 10.83 8.10
C ASP A 87 5.57 10.37 8.75
N ILE A 88 5.47 10.53 10.06
CA ILE A 88 4.33 10.05 10.84
C ILE A 88 3.00 10.63 10.37
N GLU A 89 3.00 11.84 9.83
CA GLU A 89 1.79 12.49 9.30
C GLU A 89 1.20 11.74 8.10
N GLY A 90 2.01 10.95 7.43
CA GLY A 90 1.57 10.12 6.31
C GLY A 90 1.06 8.73 6.70
N LEU A 91 0.99 8.44 7.99
CA LEU A 91 0.61 7.12 8.50
C LEU A 91 -0.64 7.21 9.37
N ALA A 92 -1.43 6.14 9.38
CA ALA A 92 -2.61 6.02 10.21
C ALA A 92 -2.74 4.61 10.76
N CYS A 93 -3.10 4.49 12.03
CA CYS A 93 -3.41 3.20 12.63
C CYS A 93 -4.88 2.89 12.36
N LEU A 94 -5.15 1.78 11.68
CA LEU A 94 -6.49 1.39 11.25
C LEU A 94 -6.85 0.00 11.76
N CYS A 95 -8.13 -0.20 12.08
CA CYS A 95 -8.64 -1.53 12.36
C CYS A 95 -8.74 -2.33 11.05
N LYS A 96 -8.87 -3.64 11.16
CA LYS A 96 -8.95 -4.53 9.98
C LYS A 96 -10.06 -4.13 9.02
N THR A 97 -11.26 -3.85 9.55
CA THR A 97 -12.42 -3.49 8.73
C THR A 97 -12.18 -2.20 7.95
N CYS A 98 -11.67 -1.16 8.60
CA CYS A 98 -11.36 0.10 7.92
C CYS A 98 -10.23 -0.04 6.92
N HIS A 99 -9.21 -0.83 7.24
CA HIS A 99 -8.12 -1.13 6.32
C HIS A 99 -8.62 -1.88 5.07
N GLU A 100 -9.46 -2.88 5.26
CA GLU A 100 -10.05 -3.64 4.14
C GLU A 100 -10.92 -2.76 3.25
N SER A 101 -11.72 -1.88 3.85
CA SER A 101 -12.55 -0.92 3.12
C SER A 101 -11.70 0.03 2.28
N LYS A 102 -10.63 0.56 2.87
CA LYS A 102 -9.67 1.45 2.18
C LYS A 102 -9.00 0.71 1.03
N THR A 103 -8.54 -0.51 1.25
CA THR A 103 -7.89 -1.33 0.23
C THR A 103 -8.83 -1.62 -0.94
N ALA A 104 -10.08 -1.99 -0.65
CA ALA A 104 -11.09 -2.24 -1.69
C ALA A 104 -11.33 -0.99 -2.54
N SER A 105 -11.44 0.18 -1.91
CA SER A 105 -11.60 1.46 -2.60
C SER A 105 -10.40 1.75 -3.50
N GLU A 106 -9.18 1.55 -3.01
CA GLU A 106 -7.96 1.77 -3.78
C GLU A 106 -7.86 0.82 -4.98
N VAL A 107 -8.27 -0.44 -4.82
CA VAL A 107 -8.31 -1.41 -5.93
C VAL A 107 -9.24 -0.93 -7.04
N GLN A 108 -10.43 -0.43 -6.68
CA GLN A 108 -11.38 0.10 -7.66
C GLN A 108 -10.82 1.35 -8.37
N MET A 109 -10.20 2.23 -7.63
CA MET A 109 -9.59 3.43 -8.19
C MET A 109 -8.43 3.10 -9.14
N ARG A 110 -7.64 2.08 -8.82
CA ARG A 110 -6.56 1.60 -9.70
C ARG A 110 -7.08 1.04 -11.00
N LYS A 111 -8.18 0.28 -10.94
CA LYS A 111 -8.84 -0.26 -12.15
C LYS A 111 -9.34 0.88 -13.05
N TYR A 112 -9.98 1.87 -12.46
CA TYR A 112 -10.47 3.05 -13.17
C TYR A 112 -9.30 3.81 -13.83
N ALA A 113 -8.24 4.08 -13.09
CA ALA A 113 -7.07 4.80 -13.58
C ALA A 113 -6.39 4.06 -14.73
N ARG A 114 -6.30 2.73 -14.63
CA ARG A 114 -5.72 1.89 -15.68
C ARG A 114 -6.56 1.94 -16.96
N ALA A 115 -7.89 1.86 -16.83
CA ALA A 115 -8.81 1.96 -17.96
C ALA A 115 -8.71 3.33 -18.63
N LYS A 116 -8.61 4.41 -17.86
CA LYS A 116 -8.44 5.77 -18.38
C LYS A 116 -7.15 5.91 -19.17
N ARG A 117 -6.05 5.38 -18.67
CA ARG A 117 -4.76 5.42 -19.39
C ARG A 117 -4.83 4.67 -20.71
N LYS A 118 -5.55 3.56 -20.78
CA LYS A 118 -5.75 2.81 -22.04
C LYS A 118 -6.58 3.61 -23.03
N GLU A 119 -7.64 4.26 -22.59
CA GLU A 119 -8.48 5.12 -23.45
C GLU A 119 -7.66 6.26 -24.04
N GLU A 120 -6.90 6.95 -23.22
CA GLU A 120 -6.05 8.07 -23.64
C GLU A 120 -4.99 7.62 -24.66
N ALA A 121 -4.37 6.45 -24.43
CA ALA A 121 -3.40 5.87 -25.35
C ALA A 121 -4.06 5.52 -26.71
N ASN A 122 -5.28 5.00 -26.69
CA ASN A 122 -6.02 4.67 -27.91
C ASN A 122 -6.45 5.93 -28.69
N GLU A 123 -6.87 6.99 -27.98
CA GLU A 123 -7.23 8.29 -28.61
C GLU A 123 -6.01 8.90 -29.30
N ASP A 124 -4.84 8.86 -28.68
CA ASP A 124 -3.59 9.35 -29.28
C ASP A 124 -3.23 8.56 -30.55
N LEU A 125 -3.56 7.29 -30.62
CA LEU A 125 -3.34 6.45 -31.81
C LEU A 125 -4.34 6.74 -32.91
N ASP A 126 -5.57 7.14 -32.57
CA ASP A 126 -6.63 7.42 -33.54
C ASP A 126 -6.52 8.81 -34.16
N GLU A 127 -5.70 9.72 -33.60
CA GLU A 127 -5.49 11.08 -34.10
C GLU A 127 -4.48 11.18 -35.26
N GLU A 128 -3.90 10.07 -35.71
CA GLU A 128 -3.06 10.07 -36.92
C GLU A 128 -3.94 9.91 -38.16
#